data_23dc54db38e3ef7164290bd653f30149
#
_entry.id   23dc54db38e3ef7164290bd653f30149
#
_cell.length_a   1.000
_cell.length_b   1.000
_cell.length_c   1.000
_cell.angle_alpha   90.00
_cell.angle_beta   90.00
_cell.angle_gamma   90.00
#
_symmetry.space_group_name_H-M   'P 1'
#
loop_
_entity.id
_entity.type
_entity.pdbx_description
1 polymer ?
#
loop_
_entity_poly.entity_id
_entity_poly.type
_entity_poly.pdbx_seq_one_letter_code
_entity_poly.pdbx_strand_id
1 'polypeptide(L)'
;MTDAQIALLPDRGVVQVSGEDARKLLDSIITNDLSLLDKQDAIFAGLLSPQGKILFDFFVVRDGDGFLLDVARDQAAGLVKRLSLYKLRAKVAIAEAVGAQVEASWPTAAGSVADPRHGELGGRRISQSPVAFDPGAFEAYHAHRIALGVPEGGKDYAFGDVFPHEALFDQLSGVSFTKGCYVGQEIVARMEHRGTARKRIVRVTADGALPVMGTDVLAGEVVIGAMGSSAGVRGLAMLRLDRMVEFAGKGVGLTCGGVRMVPDAGDVARLAPKTAG
;
A
#
# COMPACT_ATOMS: atom_id res chain seq x y z
N MET A 1 -26.52 7.73 13.08
CA MET A 1 -25.20 7.85 12.40
C MET A 1 -24.20 7.39 13.42
N THR A 2 -23.41 6.37 13.11
CA THR A 2 -22.28 5.96 13.96
C THR A 2 -21.22 7.06 13.90
N ASP A 3 -20.76 7.53 15.06
CA ASP A 3 -19.65 8.49 15.11
C ASP A 3 -18.41 7.88 14.44
N ALA A 4 -17.67 8.70 13.69
CA ALA A 4 -16.44 8.25 13.04
C ALA A 4 -15.39 7.93 14.11
N GLN A 5 -14.77 6.76 14.02
CA GLN A 5 -13.54 6.48 14.75
C GLN A 5 -12.39 7.26 14.11
N ILE A 6 -11.51 7.81 14.92
CA ILE A 6 -10.37 8.61 14.45
C ILE A 6 -9.10 8.07 15.11
N ALA A 7 -8.08 7.82 14.33
CA ALA A 7 -6.78 7.37 14.78
C ALA A 7 -5.66 8.28 14.25
N LEU A 8 -4.82 8.79 15.15
CA LEU A 8 -3.52 9.36 14.76
C LEU A 8 -2.60 8.23 14.28
N LEU A 9 -1.93 8.45 13.15
CA LEU A 9 -0.97 7.53 12.56
C LEU A 9 0.47 8.06 12.77
N PRO A 10 1.10 7.79 13.91
CA PRO A 10 2.42 8.34 14.23
C PRO A 10 3.54 7.73 13.37
N ASP A 11 3.27 6.60 12.75
CA ASP A 11 4.15 5.91 11.80
C ASP A 11 4.09 6.49 10.37
N ARG A 12 3.26 7.53 10.15
CA ARG A 12 3.19 8.27 8.89
C ARG A 12 3.94 9.60 9.00
N GLY A 13 4.62 9.97 7.92
CA GLY A 13 5.26 11.25 7.72
C GLY A 13 4.72 11.96 6.50
N VAL A 14 5.00 13.24 6.35
CA VAL A 14 4.52 14.04 5.22
C VAL A 14 5.70 14.72 4.53
N VAL A 15 5.75 14.60 3.21
CA VAL A 15 6.71 15.32 2.35
C VAL A 15 5.93 16.33 1.52
N GLN A 16 6.34 17.58 1.57
CA GLN A 16 5.80 18.66 0.73
C GLN A 16 6.60 18.77 -0.57
N VAL A 17 5.87 18.91 -1.68
CA VAL A 17 6.43 19.14 -3.03
C VAL A 17 5.71 20.33 -3.63
N SER A 18 6.43 21.43 -3.88
CA SER A 18 5.86 22.69 -4.36
C SER A 18 6.71 23.32 -5.45
N GLY A 19 6.15 24.30 -6.17
CA GLY A 19 6.82 25.04 -7.25
C GLY A 19 6.22 24.78 -8.63
N GLU A 20 6.56 25.62 -9.60
CA GLU A 20 5.97 25.66 -10.95
C GLU A 20 6.00 24.30 -11.67
N ASP A 21 7.08 23.52 -11.46
CA ASP A 21 7.28 22.24 -12.12
C ASP A 21 6.87 21.03 -11.25
N ALA A 22 6.27 21.24 -10.05
CA ALA A 22 5.97 20.15 -9.11
C ALA A 22 5.05 19.10 -9.72
N ARG A 23 3.95 19.51 -10.37
CA ARG A 23 3.02 18.59 -11.04
C ARG A 23 3.71 17.79 -12.14
N LYS A 24 4.47 18.46 -13.00
CA LYS A 24 5.17 17.82 -14.11
C LYS A 24 6.21 16.81 -13.64
N LEU A 25 6.97 17.17 -12.60
CA LEU A 25 7.95 16.27 -11.99
C LEU A 25 7.27 15.02 -11.45
N LEU A 26 6.31 15.16 -10.55
CA LEU A 26 5.64 14.02 -9.93
C LEU A 26 4.96 13.13 -10.98
N ASP A 27 4.22 13.74 -11.93
CA ASP A 27 3.52 12.98 -12.95
C ASP A 27 4.46 12.14 -13.83
N SER A 28 5.69 12.58 -14.03
CA SER A 28 6.69 11.84 -14.83
C SER A 28 7.34 10.66 -14.11
N ILE A 29 7.21 10.53 -12.79
CA ILE A 29 7.95 9.54 -12.00
C ILE A 29 7.09 8.60 -11.17
N ILE A 30 5.85 8.99 -10.78
CA ILE A 30 4.98 8.18 -9.95
C ILE A 30 4.12 7.23 -10.80
N THR A 31 3.64 6.15 -10.20
CA THR A 31 2.85 5.12 -10.88
C THR A 31 1.44 5.56 -11.28
N ASN A 32 0.88 6.58 -10.62
CA ASN A 32 -0.50 7.01 -10.84
C ASN A 32 -0.58 8.38 -11.54
N ASP A 33 -1.74 8.69 -12.07
CA ASP A 33 -2.02 9.89 -12.86
C ASP A 33 -2.46 11.04 -11.96
N LEU A 34 -1.68 12.14 -11.94
CA LEU A 34 -2.02 13.34 -11.17
C LEU A 34 -3.25 14.08 -11.70
N SER A 35 -3.69 13.82 -12.93
CA SER A 35 -4.94 14.43 -13.45
C SER A 35 -6.18 13.96 -12.70
N LEU A 36 -6.10 12.80 -12.03
CA LEU A 36 -7.17 12.31 -11.15
C LEU A 36 -7.48 13.29 -10.01
N LEU A 37 -6.47 14.04 -9.52
CA LEU A 37 -6.67 15.06 -8.50
C LEU A 37 -7.53 16.26 -8.96
N ASP A 38 -7.87 16.34 -10.23
CA ASP A 38 -8.83 17.33 -10.73
C ASP A 38 -10.30 16.93 -10.46
N LYS A 39 -10.52 15.65 -10.05
CA LYS A 39 -11.84 15.05 -9.78
C LYS A 39 -11.97 14.43 -8.39
N GLN A 40 -10.87 14.18 -7.71
CA GLN A 40 -10.81 13.57 -6.38
C GLN A 40 -9.73 14.25 -5.53
N ASP A 41 -9.84 14.15 -4.21
CA ASP A 41 -9.00 14.92 -3.29
C ASP A 41 -7.65 14.26 -3.02
N ALA A 42 -7.54 12.95 -3.24
CA ALA A 42 -6.32 12.18 -3.01
C ALA A 42 -6.16 11.05 -4.04
N ILE A 43 -4.91 10.68 -4.33
CA ILE A 43 -4.56 9.47 -5.06
C ILE A 43 -3.55 8.65 -4.26
N PHE A 44 -3.54 7.33 -4.46
CA PHE A 44 -2.49 6.45 -4.00
C PHE A 44 -1.51 6.18 -5.14
N ALA A 45 -0.22 6.19 -4.88
CA ALA A 45 0.82 6.02 -5.89
C ALA A 45 2.09 5.40 -5.30
N GLY A 46 2.95 4.91 -6.17
CA GLY A 46 4.31 4.49 -5.82
C GLY A 46 5.37 5.19 -6.66
N LEU A 47 6.58 5.21 -6.14
CA LEU A 47 7.80 5.51 -6.89
C LEU A 47 8.58 4.22 -7.04
N LEU A 48 8.89 3.84 -8.30
CA LEU A 48 9.52 2.57 -8.60
C LEU A 48 11.02 2.72 -8.91
N SER A 49 11.73 1.60 -8.78
CA SER A 49 13.04 1.45 -9.38
C SER A 49 12.92 1.26 -10.90
N PRO A 50 14.01 1.43 -11.68
CA PRO A 50 14.00 1.09 -13.11
C PRO A 50 13.61 -0.37 -13.38
N GLN A 51 13.82 -1.28 -12.42
CA GLN A 51 13.44 -2.69 -12.48
C GLN A 51 11.96 -2.92 -12.08
N GLY A 52 11.17 -1.85 -11.82
CA GLY A 52 9.76 -1.92 -11.50
C GLY A 52 9.43 -2.28 -10.05
N LYS A 53 10.41 -2.29 -9.14
CA LYS A 53 10.19 -2.56 -7.70
C LYS A 53 9.73 -1.31 -6.98
N ILE A 54 8.80 -1.44 -6.02
CA ILE A 54 8.30 -0.33 -5.21
C ILE A 54 9.43 0.16 -4.29
N LEU A 55 9.91 1.38 -4.50
CA LEU A 55 10.87 2.03 -3.61
C LEU A 55 10.17 2.81 -2.50
N PHE A 56 9.02 3.39 -2.81
CA PHE A 56 8.15 4.13 -1.88
C PHE A 56 6.70 3.97 -2.31
N ASP A 57 5.79 3.97 -1.34
CA ASP A 57 4.37 4.17 -1.54
C ASP A 57 3.89 5.38 -0.74
N PHE A 58 2.91 6.10 -1.26
CA PHE A 58 2.40 7.28 -0.62
C PHE A 58 1.04 7.70 -1.18
N PHE A 59 0.33 8.49 -0.41
CA PHE A 59 -0.80 9.26 -0.92
C PHE A 59 -0.32 10.60 -1.42
N VAL A 60 -0.97 11.12 -2.45
CA VAL A 60 -0.77 12.47 -2.94
C VAL A 60 -2.04 13.24 -2.72
N VAL A 61 -1.95 14.32 -1.96
CA VAL A 61 -3.04 15.26 -1.67
C VAL A 61 -2.64 16.62 -2.19
N ARG A 62 -3.58 17.36 -2.77
CA ARG A 62 -3.33 18.74 -3.25
C ARG A 62 -3.17 19.68 -2.05
N ASP A 63 -2.20 20.60 -2.13
CA ASP A 63 -1.91 21.63 -1.14
C ASP A 63 -1.61 22.95 -1.87
N GLY A 64 -2.63 23.79 -2.05
CA GLY A 64 -2.54 24.99 -2.89
C GLY A 64 -2.07 24.64 -4.30
N ASP A 65 -0.94 25.22 -4.71
CA ASP A 65 -0.30 24.96 -6.01
C ASP A 65 0.68 23.77 -5.96
N GLY A 66 0.82 23.11 -4.81
CA GLY A 66 1.69 21.98 -4.58
C GLY A 66 0.96 20.71 -4.15
N PHE A 67 1.73 19.81 -3.51
CA PHE A 67 1.27 18.51 -3.08
C PHE A 67 1.87 18.12 -1.72
N LEU A 68 1.08 17.42 -0.91
CA LEU A 68 1.54 16.72 0.27
C LEU A 68 1.56 15.21 -0.03
N LEU A 69 2.68 14.57 0.28
CA LEU A 69 2.86 13.12 0.13
C LEU A 69 2.84 12.49 1.53
N ASP A 70 1.77 11.77 1.87
CA ASP A 70 1.70 10.96 3.10
C ASP A 70 2.42 9.63 2.84
N VAL A 71 3.51 9.41 3.51
CA VAL A 71 4.45 8.29 3.34
C VAL A 71 4.76 7.64 4.69
N ALA A 72 5.28 6.41 4.71
CA ALA A 72 5.82 5.83 5.94
C ALA A 72 6.88 6.76 6.54
N ARG A 73 6.81 7.04 7.85
CA ARG A 73 7.64 8.07 8.51
C ARG A 73 9.14 7.82 8.33
N ASP A 74 9.58 6.58 8.45
CA ASP A 74 10.96 6.16 8.28
C ASP A 74 11.45 6.29 6.83
N GLN A 75 10.54 6.44 5.86
CA GLN A 75 10.84 6.62 4.44
C GLN A 75 10.84 8.10 4.02
N ALA A 76 10.34 9.03 4.84
CA ALA A 76 10.16 10.44 4.44
C ALA A 76 11.47 11.10 3.99
N ALA A 77 12.54 11.01 4.79
CA ALA A 77 13.86 11.55 4.42
C ALA A 77 14.44 10.90 3.16
N GLY A 78 14.24 9.58 3.01
CA GLY A 78 14.63 8.82 1.81
C GLY A 78 13.87 9.28 0.56
N LEU A 79 12.58 9.55 0.69
CA LEU A 79 11.75 10.06 -0.40
C LEU A 79 12.19 11.47 -0.83
N VAL A 80 12.44 12.39 0.12
CA VAL A 80 12.97 13.73 -0.17
C VAL A 80 14.28 13.62 -0.95
N LYS A 81 15.22 12.80 -0.49
CA LYS A 81 16.49 12.57 -1.19
C LYS A 81 16.28 12.01 -2.60
N ARG A 82 15.40 11.03 -2.75
CA ARG A 82 15.12 10.38 -4.05
C ARG A 82 14.47 11.35 -5.03
N LEU A 83 13.44 12.09 -4.62
CA LEU A 83 12.78 13.09 -5.46
C LEU A 83 13.73 14.22 -5.87
N SER A 84 14.64 14.62 -4.97
CA SER A 84 15.66 15.63 -5.25
C SER A 84 16.63 15.21 -6.36
N LEU A 85 16.90 13.92 -6.53
CA LEU A 85 17.71 13.41 -7.66
C LEU A 85 16.99 13.54 -9.01
N TYR A 86 15.66 13.43 -9.02
CA TYR A 86 14.86 13.60 -10.25
C TYR A 86 14.60 15.07 -10.60
N LYS A 87 14.69 15.98 -9.62
CA LYS A 87 14.40 17.40 -9.80
C LYS A 87 15.29 18.07 -10.85
N LEU A 88 16.59 17.73 -10.93
CA LEU A 88 17.58 18.32 -11.84
C LEU A 88 17.51 19.86 -11.85
N ARG A 89 17.01 20.46 -12.96
CA ARG A 89 16.81 21.90 -13.16
C ARG A 89 15.38 22.37 -12.93
N ALA A 90 14.45 21.48 -12.55
CA ALA A 90 13.07 21.83 -12.34
C ALA A 90 12.90 22.79 -11.13
N LYS A 91 11.99 23.74 -11.27
CA LYS A 91 11.66 24.70 -10.21
C LYS A 91 10.71 24.06 -9.20
N VAL A 92 11.28 23.19 -8.37
CA VAL A 92 10.54 22.42 -7.35
C VAL A 92 11.26 22.53 -6.01
N ALA A 93 10.54 22.80 -4.95
CA ALA A 93 10.96 22.65 -3.57
C ALA A 93 10.43 21.32 -3.02
N ILE A 94 11.28 20.57 -2.31
CA ILE A 94 10.94 19.26 -1.74
C ILE A 94 11.50 19.24 -0.32
N ALA A 95 10.65 19.04 0.68
CA ALA A 95 11.05 19.01 2.07
C ALA A 95 10.08 18.15 2.89
N GLU A 96 10.54 17.66 4.05
CA GLU A 96 9.64 17.10 5.04
C GLU A 96 8.77 18.22 5.62
N ALA A 97 7.46 17.98 5.73
CA ALA A 97 6.51 18.89 6.39
C ALA A 97 6.59 18.66 7.92
N VAL A 98 7.57 19.30 8.54
CA VAL A 98 7.82 19.16 9.99
C VAL A 98 6.60 19.56 10.79
N GLY A 99 6.20 18.72 11.75
CA GLY A 99 5.01 18.93 12.59
C GLY A 99 3.70 18.48 11.97
N ALA A 100 3.67 18.13 10.69
CA ALA A 100 2.48 17.56 10.07
C ALA A 100 2.18 16.17 10.65
N GLN A 101 0.90 15.93 10.92
CA GLN A 101 0.37 14.66 11.43
C GLN A 101 -0.64 14.09 10.46
N VAL A 102 -0.73 12.77 10.40
CA VAL A 102 -1.70 12.04 9.59
C VAL A 102 -2.69 11.34 10.48
N GLU A 103 -3.96 11.53 10.20
CA GLU A 103 -5.07 10.86 10.87
C GLU A 103 -5.85 9.99 9.88
N ALA A 104 -6.35 8.86 10.33
CA ALA A 104 -7.34 8.06 9.62
C ALA A 104 -8.69 8.17 10.34
N SER A 105 -9.79 8.09 9.59
CA SER A 105 -11.14 8.05 10.15
C SER A 105 -12.01 7.06 9.38
N TRP A 106 -12.83 6.28 10.08
CA TRP A 106 -13.79 5.35 9.47
C TRP A 106 -15.12 5.31 10.26
N PRO A 107 -16.22 5.68 9.57
CA PRO A 107 -16.29 6.21 8.20
C PRO A 107 -15.54 7.54 8.04
N THR A 108 -15.44 8.05 6.80
CA THR A 108 -14.77 9.32 6.49
C THR A 108 -15.36 10.47 7.33
N ALA A 109 -14.54 11.10 8.17
CA ALA A 109 -14.93 12.24 8.97
C ALA A 109 -14.93 13.54 8.17
N ALA A 110 -15.64 14.55 8.69
CA ALA A 110 -15.62 15.89 8.10
C ALA A 110 -14.19 16.48 8.05
N GLY A 111 -13.80 17.06 6.93
CA GLY A 111 -12.46 17.60 6.71
C GLY A 111 -11.37 16.55 6.41
N SER A 112 -11.75 15.28 6.28
CA SER A 112 -10.88 14.22 5.75
C SER A 112 -11.13 14.02 4.26
N VAL A 113 -10.08 13.66 3.51
CA VAL A 113 -10.18 13.19 2.13
C VAL A 113 -10.42 11.68 2.13
N ALA A 114 -11.26 11.17 1.22
CA ALA A 114 -11.53 9.74 1.12
C ALA A 114 -10.24 8.97 0.77
N ASP A 115 -10.04 7.81 1.43
CA ASP A 115 -8.91 6.93 1.11
C ASP A 115 -9.16 6.28 -0.27
N PRO A 116 -8.31 6.56 -1.29
CA PRO A 116 -8.55 6.09 -2.65
C PRO A 116 -8.35 4.59 -2.84
N ARG A 117 -7.77 3.90 -1.86
CA ARG A 117 -7.45 2.47 -1.96
C ARG A 117 -8.68 1.57 -1.79
N HIS A 118 -9.59 1.94 -0.89
CA HIS A 118 -10.80 1.15 -0.62
C HIS A 118 -11.88 2.01 0.02
N GLY A 119 -13.11 1.98 -0.51
CA GLY A 119 -14.20 2.85 -0.05
C GLY A 119 -14.57 2.72 1.43
N GLU A 120 -14.39 1.53 2.02
CA GLU A 120 -14.70 1.28 3.43
C GLU A 120 -13.53 1.63 4.38
N LEU A 121 -12.34 1.97 3.86
CA LEU A 121 -11.24 2.46 4.70
C LEU A 121 -11.56 3.78 5.38
N GLY A 122 -12.53 4.52 4.85
CA GLY A 122 -12.89 5.83 5.36
C GLY A 122 -12.03 6.94 4.75
N GLY A 123 -11.45 7.81 5.59
CA GLY A 123 -10.70 8.96 5.10
C GLY A 123 -9.39 9.19 5.81
N ARG A 124 -8.61 10.12 5.22
CA ARG A 124 -7.34 10.61 5.79
C ARG A 124 -7.38 12.11 5.92
N ARG A 125 -6.70 12.62 6.94
CA ARG A 125 -6.46 14.05 7.14
C ARG A 125 -4.99 14.29 7.45
N ILE A 126 -4.41 15.28 6.77
CA ILE A 126 -3.10 15.83 7.11
C ILE A 126 -3.33 17.14 7.83
N SER A 127 -2.77 17.28 9.03
CA SER A 127 -3.00 18.43 9.91
C SER A 127 -1.70 18.89 10.55
N GLN A 128 -1.60 20.21 10.81
CA GLN A 128 -0.54 20.81 11.65
C GLN A 128 -1.01 20.96 13.12
N SER A 129 -2.29 20.73 13.38
CA SER A 129 -2.83 20.81 14.74
C SER A 129 -2.46 19.54 15.53
N PRO A 130 -1.97 19.67 16.76
CA PRO A 130 -1.65 18.53 17.59
C PRO A 130 -2.90 17.67 17.85
N VAL A 131 -2.75 16.36 17.64
CA VAL A 131 -3.77 15.34 17.94
C VAL A 131 -3.22 14.40 18.98
N ALA A 132 -4.03 14.08 19.99
CA ALA A 132 -3.64 13.13 21.03
C ALA A 132 -3.51 11.72 20.41
N PHE A 133 -2.44 11.03 20.76
CA PHE A 133 -2.25 9.63 20.36
C PHE A 133 -3.06 8.71 21.27
N ASP A 134 -3.89 7.88 20.64
CA ASP A 134 -4.62 6.78 21.30
C ASP A 134 -4.12 5.45 20.69
N PRO A 135 -3.38 4.63 21.49
CA PRO A 135 -2.91 3.32 21.01
C PRO A 135 -4.04 2.40 20.57
N GLY A 136 -5.19 2.44 21.29
CA GLY A 136 -6.33 1.58 20.96
C GLY A 136 -6.96 1.96 19.61
N ALA A 137 -7.11 3.25 19.32
CA ALA A 137 -7.59 3.73 18.03
C ALA A 137 -6.59 3.39 16.90
N PHE A 138 -5.28 3.51 17.15
CA PHE A 138 -4.24 3.13 16.19
C PHE A 138 -4.29 1.65 15.84
N GLU A 139 -4.38 0.77 16.84
CA GLU A 139 -4.52 -0.67 16.63
C GLU A 139 -5.82 -1.02 15.92
N ALA A 140 -6.94 -0.35 16.29
CA ALA A 140 -8.23 -0.55 15.63
C ALA A 140 -8.20 -0.18 14.14
N TYR A 141 -7.49 0.91 13.77
CA TYR A 141 -7.28 1.25 12.35
C TYR A 141 -6.52 0.15 11.62
N HIS A 142 -5.44 -0.39 12.21
CA HIS A 142 -4.68 -1.46 11.59
C HIS A 142 -5.49 -2.76 11.48
N ALA A 143 -6.29 -3.10 12.48
CA ALA A 143 -7.22 -4.23 12.40
C ALA A 143 -8.27 -4.04 11.29
N HIS A 144 -8.78 -2.80 11.14
CA HIS A 144 -9.76 -2.45 10.09
C HIS A 144 -9.15 -2.62 8.68
N ARG A 145 -7.97 -2.02 8.40
CA ARG A 145 -7.33 -2.18 7.09
C ARG A 145 -6.97 -3.63 6.75
N ILE A 146 -6.55 -4.42 7.75
CA ILE A 146 -6.25 -5.85 7.59
C ILE A 146 -7.52 -6.61 7.20
N ALA A 147 -8.64 -6.34 7.87
CA ALA A 147 -9.92 -6.96 7.56
C ALA A 147 -10.40 -6.65 6.14
N LEU A 148 -10.09 -5.44 5.62
CA LEU A 148 -10.38 -5.03 4.25
C LEU A 148 -9.38 -5.53 3.21
N GLY A 149 -8.28 -6.14 3.62
CA GLY A 149 -7.25 -6.64 2.70
C GLY A 149 -6.35 -5.55 2.13
N VAL A 150 -6.16 -4.43 2.84
CA VAL A 150 -5.36 -3.30 2.39
C VAL A 150 -3.97 -3.33 3.02
N PRO A 151 -2.92 -3.67 2.25
CA PRO A 151 -1.55 -3.71 2.74
C PRO A 151 -0.92 -2.33 2.88
N GLU A 152 0.16 -2.28 3.66
CA GLU A 152 1.04 -1.12 3.82
C GLU A 152 2.50 -1.51 3.64
N GLY A 153 3.26 -0.68 2.91
CA GLY A 153 4.71 -0.85 2.76
C GLY A 153 5.44 -0.76 4.11
N GLY A 154 6.46 -1.59 4.28
CA GLY A 154 7.19 -1.74 5.54
C GLY A 154 6.51 -2.62 6.58
N LYS A 155 5.21 -2.93 6.40
CA LYS A 155 4.43 -3.82 7.30
C LYS A 155 3.99 -5.11 6.62
N ASP A 156 3.63 -5.07 5.36
CA ASP A 156 3.11 -6.22 4.61
C ASP A 156 4.03 -6.62 3.46
N TYR A 157 4.94 -5.74 3.10
CA TYR A 157 5.98 -5.96 2.08
C TYR A 157 7.17 -5.05 2.29
N ALA A 158 8.36 -5.51 1.86
CA ALA A 158 9.59 -4.75 1.93
C ALA A 158 9.74 -3.82 0.70
N PHE A 159 10.14 -2.57 0.93
CA PHE A 159 10.50 -1.64 -0.13
C PHE A 159 11.75 -2.14 -0.88
N GLY A 160 11.77 -1.95 -2.19
CA GLY A 160 12.84 -2.42 -3.08
C GLY A 160 12.73 -3.88 -3.50
N ASP A 161 11.81 -4.68 -2.91
CA ASP A 161 11.74 -6.13 -3.13
C ASP A 161 10.51 -6.60 -3.93
N VAL A 162 9.39 -5.87 -3.88
CA VAL A 162 8.13 -6.30 -4.48
C VAL A 162 7.72 -5.44 -5.68
N PHE A 163 6.93 -6.04 -6.57
CA PHE A 163 6.31 -5.35 -7.69
C PHE A 163 4.92 -4.78 -7.29
N PRO A 164 4.43 -3.74 -7.97
CA PRO A 164 3.11 -3.14 -7.68
C PRO A 164 1.96 -4.15 -7.64
N HIS A 165 1.90 -5.10 -8.57
CA HIS A 165 0.88 -6.14 -8.56
C HIS A 165 0.97 -7.04 -7.32
N GLU A 166 2.18 -7.40 -6.89
CA GLU A 166 2.38 -8.23 -5.69
C GLU A 166 1.79 -7.55 -4.44
N ALA A 167 1.91 -6.20 -4.36
CA ALA A 167 1.38 -5.36 -3.29
C ALA A 167 -0.03 -4.81 -3.58
N LEU A 168 -0.75 -5.38 -4.55
CA LEU A 168 -2.15 -5.04 -4.90
C LEU A 168 -2.36 -3.62 -5.45
N PHE A 169 -1.36 -2.92 -5.97
CA PHE A 169 -1.53 -1.56 -6.52
C PHE A 169 -2.55 -1.53 -7.67
N ASP A 170 -2.62 -2.60 -8.47
CA ASP A 170 -3.62 -2.80 -9.51
C ASP A 170 -5.06 -2.90 -8.98
N GLN A 171 -5.24 -3.35 -7.74
CA GLN A 171 -6.54 -3.49 -7.08
C GLN A 171 -6.89 -2.28 -6.20
N LEU A 172 -5.89 -1.52 -5.76
CA LEU A 172 -6.00 -0.43 -4.79
C LEU A 172 -5.82 0.95 -5.45
N SER A 173 -6.08 1.05 -6.76
CA SER A 173 -5.93 2.30 -7.51
C SER A 173 -4.55 2.95 -7.38
N GLY A 174 -3.50 2.16 -7.19
CA GLY A 174 -2.12 2.64 -7.02
C GLY A 174 -1.32 2.79 -8.31
N VAL A 175 -1.86 2.33 -9.45
CA VAL A 175 -1.23 2.38 -10.77
C VAL A 175 -2.25 2.86 -11.81
N SER A 176 -1.82 3.79 -12.66
CA SER A 176 -2.55 4.11 -13.89
C SER A 176 -1.91 3.33 -15.06
N PHE A 177 -2.73 2.55 -15.76
CA PHE A 177 -2.32 1.83 -16.98
C PHE A 177 -2.53 2.65 -18.25
N THR A 178 -3.11 3.84 -18.14
CA THR A 178 -3.48 4.72 -19.27
C THR A 178 -2.69 6.02 -19.32
N LYS A 179 -1.99 6.38 -18.23
CA LYS A 179 -1.13 7.58 -18.21
C LYS A 179 0.12 7.41 -19.08
N GLY A 180 0.82 8.52 -19.33
CA GLY A 180 2.13 8.55 -19.99
C GLY A 180 3.24 7.79 -19.25
N CYS A 181 4.46 7.90 -19.76
CA CYS A 181 5.61 7.15 -19.23
C CYS A 181 5.98 7.56 -17.81
N TYR A 182 6.39 6.57 -17.01
CA TYR A 182 7.01 6.75 -15.69
C TYR A 182 8.08 5.67 -15.45
N VAL A 183 8.92 5.88 -14.44
CA VAL A 183 10.04 4.96 -14.12
C VAL A 183 9.51 3.57 -13.75
N GLY A 184 10.02 2.52 -14.40
CA GLY A 184 9.64 1.11 -14.14
C GLY A 184 8.35 0.65 -14.80
N GLN A 185 7.66 1.49 -15.57
CA GLN A 185 6.38 1.19 -16.21
C GLN A 185 6.41 -0.06 -17.10
N GLU A 186 7.50 -0.30 -17.84
CA GLU A 186 7.58 -1.43 -18.76
C GLU A 186 7.32 -2.79 -18.07
N ILE A 187 7.92 -2.97 -16.89
CA ILE A 187 7.74 -4.20 -16.12
C ILE A 187 6.30 -4.31 -15.59
N VAL A 188 5.74 -3.20 -15.11
CA VAL A 188 4.36 -3.14 -14.61
C VAL A 188 3.37 -3.47 -15.72
N ALA A 189 3.49 -2.86 -16.89
CA ALA A 189 2.65 -3.14 -18.05
C ALA A 189 2.78 -4.60 -18.53
N ARG A 190 3.99 -5.16 -18.53
CA ARG A 190 4.22 -6.57 -18.87
C ARG A 190 3.52 -7.52 -17.90
N MET A 191 3.59 -7.22 -16.58
CA MET A 191 2.90 -8.02 -15.56
C MET A 191 1.38 -7.99 -15.73
N GLU A 192 0.82 -6.80 -16.01
CA GLU A 192 -0.61 -6.62 -16.29
C GLU A 192 -1.05 -7.45 -17.51
N HIS A 193 -0.41 -7.25 -18.65
CA HIS A 193 -0.78 -7.92 -19.89
C HIS A 193 -0.64 -9.45 -19.85
N ARG A 194 0.37 -9.95 -19.14
CA ARG A 194 0.63 -11.40 -19.08
C ARG A 194 -0.05 -12.08 -17.89
N GLY A 195 -0.63 -11.35 -16.96
CA GLY A 195 -1.20 -11.91 -15.73
C GLY A 195 -0.18 -12.71 -14.91
N THR A 196 1.11 -12.28 -14.89
CA THR A 196 2.22 -13.10 -14.38
C THR A 196 2.52 -12.89 -12.89
N ALA A 197 1.73 -12.10 -12.17
CA ALA A 197 1.92 -11.91 -10.74
C ALA A 197 1.61 -13.21 -9.98
N ARG A 198 2.63 -14.02 -9.73
CA ARG A 198 2.50 -15.30 -9.02
C ARG A 198 2.41 -15.14 -7.51
N LYS A 199 2.99 -14.07 -6.99
CA LYS A 199 2.90 -13.68 -5.57
C LYS A 199 1.86 -12.58 -5.43
N ARG A 200 1.00 -12.69 -4.44
CA ARG A 200 0.00 -11.67 -4.11
C ARG A 200 -0.21 -11.62 -2.59
N ILE A 201 -0.52 -10.44 -2.08
CA ILE A 201 -1.01 -10.32 -0.71
C ILE A 201 -2.48 -10.74 -0.68
N VAL A 202 -2.83 -11.61 0.24
CA VAL A 202 -4.21 -12.07 0.46
C VAL A 202 -4.54 -12.00 1.95
N ARG A 203 -5.82 -11.84 2.25
CA ARG A 203 -6.33 -12.00 3.61
C ARG A 203 -6.23 -13.45 4.02
N VAL A 204 -5.92 -13.64 5.30
CA VAL A 204 -5.86 -14.97 5.92
C VAL A 204 -6.56 -14.97 7.26
N THR A 205 -7.13 -16.10 7.64
CA THR A 205 -7.62 -16.39 8.99
C THR A 205 -6.93 -17.62 9.54
N ALA A 206 -6.82 -17.72 10.86
CA ALA A 206 -6.13 -18.82 11.53
C ALA A 206 -6.93 -19.35 12.71
N ASP A 207 -6.62 -20.58 13.14
CA ASP A 207 -7.24 -21.24 14.28
C ASP A 207 -6.74 -20.67 15.63
N GLY A 208 -5.71 -19.81 15.60
CA GLY A 208 -5.10 -19.13 16.75
C GLY A 208 -4.47 -17.80 16.35
N ALA A 209 -3.82 -17.11 17.28
CA ALA A 209 -3.12 -15.87 17.00
C ALA A 209 -2.05 -16.09 15.93
N LEU A 210 -2.07 -15.25 14.91
CA LEU A 210 -1.08 -15.30 13.82
C LEU A 210 0.27 -14.79 14.32
N PRO A 211 1.39 -15.37 13.82
CA PRO A 211 2.73 -14.95 14.20
C PRO A 211 3.09 -13.59 13.62
N VAL A 212 4.25 -13.08 14.04
CA VAL A 212 4.78 -11.79 13.62
C VAL A 212 5.09 -11.73 12.11
N MET A 213 5.11 -10.53 11.57
CA MET A 213 5.52 -10.24 10.20
C MET A 213 6.86 -10.92 9.85
N GLY A 214 6.97 -11.44 8.63
CA GLY A 214 8.16 -12.11 8.11
C GLY A 214 8.22 -13.60 8.44
N THR A 215 7.32 -14.14 9.29
CA THR A 215 7.27 -15.58 9.54
C THR A 215 6.86 -16.33 8.28
N ASP A 216 7.60 -17.39 7.95
CA ASP A 216 7.33 -18.21 6.75
C ASP A 216 5.95 -18.87 6.80
N VAL A 217 5.27 -18.82 5.65
CA VAL A 217 4.04 -19.59 5.41
C VAL A 217 4.42 -20.86 4.66
N LEU A 218 4.04 -21.98 5.24
CA LEU A 218 4.37 -23.32 4.75
C LEU A 218 3.14 -24.03 4.17
N ALA A 219 3.34 -24.75 3.07
CA ALA A 219 2.46 -25.82 2.60
C ALA A 219 3.18 -27.16 2.79
N GLY A 220 2.82 -27.91 3.83
CA GLY A 220 3.67 -29.00 4.33
C GLY A 220 5.01 -28.46 4.83
N GLU A 221 6.11 -28.86 4.20
CA GLU A 221 7.48 -28.41 4.52
C GLU A 221 7.99 -27.31 3.55
N VAL A 222 7.18 -26.91 2.56
CA VAL A 222 7.60 -25.98 1.50
C VAL A 222 7.18 -24.56 1.85
N VAL A 223 8.13 -23.63 1.88
CA VAL A 223 7.86 -22.19 2.02
C VAL A 223 7.17 -21.68 0.73
N ILE A 224 5.97 -21.16 0.89
CA ILE A 224 5.19 -20.58 -0.22
C ILE A 224 4.89 -19.09 -0.05
N GLY A 225 5.34 -18.49 1.03
CA GLY A 225 5.12 -17.07 1.30
C GLY A 225 5.60 -16.65 2.67
N ALA A 226 5.19 -15.45 3.08
CA ALA A 226 5.49 -14.91 4.39
C ALA A 226 4.30 -14.12 4.95
N MET A 227 4.20 -14.10 6.28
CA MET A 227 3.21 -13.33 7.02
C MET A 227 3.53 -11.84 6.94
N GLY A 228 2.51 -11.02 6.69
CA GLY A 228 2.53 -9.58 6.86
C GLY A 228 1.93 -9.17 8.20
N SER A 229 1.11 -8.12 8.20
CA SER A 229 0.40 -7.64 9.39
C SER A 229 -0.66 -8.62 9.86
N SER A 230 -0.87 -8.68 11.19
CA SER A 230 -1.93 -9.47 11.80
C SER A 230 -2.66 -8.71 12.92
N ALA A 231 -3.93 -9.05 13.13
CA ALA A 231 -4.77 -8.59 14.22
C ALA A 231 -5.55 -9.80 14.77
N GLY A 232 -5.04 -10.39 15.84
CA GLY A 232 -5.58 -11.63 16.41
C GLY A 232 -5.47 -12.80 15.44
N VAL A 233 -6.61 -13.35 15.03
CA VAL A 233 -6.71 -14.50 14.11
C VAL A 233 -6.78 -14.09 12.63
N ARG A 234 -6.80 -12.80 12.32
CA ARG A 234 -6.85 -12.27 10.95
C ARG A 234 -5.52 -11.64 10.57
N GLY A 235 -5.14 -11.76 9.31
CA GLY A 235 -3.91 -11.15 8.83
C GLY A 235 -3.85 -11.02 7.32
N LEU A 236 -2.74 -10.45 6.86
CA LEU A 236 -2.34 -10.38 5.46
C LEU A 236 -1.09 -11.23 5.27
N ALA A 237 -1.04 -12.00 4.19
CA ALA A 237 0.12 -12.79 3.86
C ALA A 237 0.47 -12.65 2.38
N MET A 238 1.76 -12.48 2.07
CA MET A 238 2.28 -12.54 0.71
C MET A 238 2.46 -14.01 0.32
N LEU A 239 1.59 -14.53 -0.56
CA LEU A 239 1.59 -15.94 -0.95
C LEU A 239 1.89 -16.13 -2.43
N ARG A 240 2.60 -17.21 -2.75
CA ARG A 240 2.71 -17.76 -4.10
C ARG A 240 1.43 -18.51 -4.44
N LEU A 241 0.50 -17.82 -5.10
CA LEU A 241 -0.82 -18.37 -5.40
C LEU A 241 -0.75 -19.60 -6.34
N ASP A 242 0.22 -19.63 -7.26
CA ASP A 242 0.48 -20.80 -8.11
C ASP A 242 0.80 -22.05 -7.27
N ARG A 243 1.66 -21.91 -6.28
CA ARG A 243 2.01 -23.02 -5.38
C ARG A 243 0.88 -23.37 -4.42
N MET A 244 0.23 -22.35 -3.88
CA MET A 244 -0.91 -22.56 -2.98
C MET A 244 -2.01 -23.42 -3.65
N VAL A 245 -2.37 -23.11 -4.90
CA VAL A 245 -3.36 -23.90 -5.66
C VAL A 245 -2.86 -25.34 -5.89
N GLU A 246 -1.59 -25.50 -6.24
CA GLU A 246 -0.97 -26.83 -6.41
C GLU A 246 -1.09 -27.67 -5.14
N PHE A 247 -0.72 -27.13 -3.98
CA PHE A 247 -0.75 -27.84 -2.71
C PHE A 247 -2.20 -28.09 -2.21
N ALA A 248 -3.09 -27.14 -2.39
CA ALA A 248 -4.49 -27.30 -2.08
C ALA A 248 -5.12 -28.47 -2.85
N GLY A 249 -4.77 -28.65 -4.14
CA GLY A 249 -5.20 -29.80 -4.95
C GLY A 249 -4.70 -31.15 -4.44
N LYS A 250 -3.61 -31.15 -3.61
CA LYS A 250 -3.07 -32.35 -2.94
C LYS A 250 -3.61 -32.53 -1.51
N GLY A 251 -4.56 -31.70 -1.08
CA GLY A 251 -5.11 -31.72 0.28
C GLY A 251 -4.16 -31.19 1.37
N VAL A 252 -3.08 -30.49 0.99
CA VAL A 252 -2.11 -29.92 1.93
C VAL A 252 -2.58 -28.55 2.39
N GLY A 253 -2.82 -28.39 3.70
CA GLY A 253 -3.17 -27.12 4.33
C GLY A 253 -1.97 -26.22 4.54
N LEU A 254 -2.23 -24.94 4.87
CA LEU A 254 -1.19 -23.96 5.17
C LEU A 254 -0.99 -23.80 6.67
N THR A 255 0.27 -23.59 7.06
CA THR A 255 0.65 -23.24 8.43
C THR A 255 1.63 -22.07 8.45
N CYS A 256 1.60 -21.29 9.54
CA CYS A 256 2.55 -20.23 9.81
C CYS A 256 2.90 -20.25 11.30
N GLY A 257 4.18 -20.40 11.63
CA GLY A 257 4.61 -20.56 13.02
C GLY A 257 3.93 -21.70 13.77
N GLY A 258 3.56 -22.78 13.06
CA GLY A 258 2.83 -23.93 13.61
C GLY A 258 1.32 -23.74 13.74
N VAL A 259 0.78 -22.53 13.46
CA VAL A 259 -0.65 -22.25 13.48
C VAL A 259 -1.24 -22.53 12.10
N ARG A 260 -2.35 -23.29 12.06
CA ARG A 260 -3.07 -23.53 10.82
C ARG A 260 -3.76 -22.25 10.35
N MET A 261 -3.66 -21.96 9.05
CA MET A 261 -4.27 -20.79 8.45
C MET A 261 -4.99 -21.10 7.14
N VAL A 262 -5.97 -20.29 6.82
CA VAL A 262 -6.80 -20.41 5.61
C VAL A 262 -6.80 -19.07 4.89
N PRO A 263 -6.37 -19.00 3.61
CA PRO A 263 -6.51 -17.82 2.77
C PRO A 263 -7.98 -17.54 2.45
N ASP A 264 -8.32 -16.27 2.28
CA ASP A 264 -9.66 -15.87 1.83
C ASP A 264 -9.91 -16.36 0.40
N ALA A 265 -10.99 -17.14 0.23
CA ALA A 265 -11.30 -17.78 -1.04
C ALA A 265 -11.64 -16.75 -2.15
N GLY A 266 -12.24 -15.62 -1.78
CA GLY A 266 -12.57 -14.54 -2.71
C GLY A 266 -11.31 -13.84 -3.23
N ASP A 267 -10.34 -13.58 -2.34
CA ASP A 267 -9.04 -13.01 -2.74
C ASP A 267 -8.29 -13.97 -3.65
N VAL A 268 -8.25 -15.26 -3.30
CA VAL A 268 -7.57 -16.27 -4.12
C VAL A 268 -8.21 -16.36 -5.51
N ALA A 269 -9.53 -16.43 -5.59
CA ALA A 269 -10.24 -16.53 -6.87
C ALA A 269 -10.01 -15.31 -7.76
N ARG A 270 -9.98 -14.11 -7.16
CA ARG A 270 -9.78 -12.82 -7.87
C ARG A 270 -8.35 -12.62 -8.33
N LEU A 271 -7.36 -13.05 -7.53
CA LEU A 271 -5.94 -12.74 -7.69
C LEU A 271 -5.12 -13.89 -8.28
N ALA A 272 -5.67 -15.09 -8.41
CA ALA A 272 -4.97 -16.22 -9.01
C ALA A 272 -4.50 -15.87 -10.43
N PRO A 273 -3.28 -16.28 -10.83
CA PRO A 273 -2.80 -16.11 -12.19
C PRO A 273 -3.80 -16.74 -13.16
N LYS A 274 -4.17 -16.02 -14.22
CA LYS A 274 -4.96 -16.63 -15.32
C LYS A 274 -4.13 -17.77 -15.88
N THR A 275 -4.69 -18.98 -15.87
CA THR A 275 -4.08 -20.12 -16.56
C THR A 275 -3.93 -19.75 -18.02
N ALA A 276 -2.68 -19.76 -18.50
CA ALA A 276 -2.43 -19.63 -19.94
C ALA A 276 -3.16 -20.81 -20.63
N GLY A 277 -4.24 -20.48 -21.37
CA GLY A 277 -4.90 -21.42 -22.25
C GLY A 277 -4.01 -21.73 -23.45
#